data_185259df2ecb0b028c057ac76754e830
#
_entry.id   185259df2ecb0b028c057ac76754e830
#
_cell.length_a   1.000
_cell.length_b   1.000
_cell.length_c   1.000
_cell.angle_alpha   90.00
_cell.angle_beta   90.00
_cell.angle_gamma   90.00
#
_symmetry.space_group_name_H-M   'P 1'
#
loop_
_entity.id
_entity.type
_entity.pdbx_description
1 polymer ?
#
loop_
_entity_poly.entity_id
_entity_poly.type
_entity_poly.pdbx_seq_one_letter_code
_entity_poly.pdbx_strand_id
1 'polypeptide(L)'
;YDKYVVLLSNLQKLQNERNNLSKNIGIKKSSGEDASEEIKAVSELKTSINSLQDDSNSLEENIKTILEVIPNMPSDDTPEGKDEASNKVIKVHGDITSFSFSPLSHDKLGFNLGMMDFDKASEMSGARFVILKDKLALLERALSNFMLNIHTQKHGYTEISPPSLVRDSALFGTGQLPKFSDDLFQTTSGHWLIPTSEVPLTNIASNEIINKDLLPFRFTSLTSCFRSEAGSAGQDTKGMIRLHEFKKVELVSIVKPNDSSGEHERMLQCAEEILKQLELPYRVVILCTGDLGFSAAKTYDIEVWLPSQNKYREISSCSNCNAFQSKRMKARMRSSENNIESVHTLNGSGVAVGRALLAILENYQNKDGSIDIPTVLKPYMNNMDKIKLNE
;
A
#
# COMPACT_ATOMS: atom_id res chain seq x y z
N TYR A 1 11.75 -27.05 -1.98
CA TYR A 1 13.05 -26.43 -2.21
C TYR A 1 14.15 -27.49 -2.32
N ASP A 2 14.23 -28.44 -1.38
CA ASP A 2 15.29 -29.48 -1.33
C ASP A 2 15.35 -30.32 -2.62
N LYS A 3 14.18 -30.70 -3.17
CA LYS A 3 14.11 -31.39 -4.47
C LYS A 3 14.73 -30.57 -5.59
N TYR A 4 14.51 -29.24 -5.63
CA TYR A 4 15.08 -28.34 -6.61
C TYR A 4 16.61 -28.27 -6.51
N VAL A 5 17.15 -28.16 -5.29
CA VAL A 5 18.59 -28.13 -5.05
C VAL A 5 19.27 -29.43 -5.52
N VAL A 6 18.66 -30.59 -5.20
CA VAL A 6 19.17 -31.91 -5.66
C VAL A 6 19.15 -32.00 -7.17
N LEU A 7 18.07 -31.54 -7.82
CA LEU A 7 17.92 -31.59 -9.27
C LEU A 7 18.95 -30.70 -9.96
N LEU A 8 19.17 -29.47 -9.46
CA LEU A 8 20.23 -28.58 -9.97
C LEU A 8 21.62 -29.21 -9.87
N SER A 9 21.94 -29.87 -8.73
CA SER A 9 23.22 -30.57 -8.56
C SER A 9 23.40 -31.67 -9.59
N ASN A 10 22.35 -32.46 -9.87
CA ASN A 10 22.39 -33.53 -10.86
C ASN A 10 22.53 -32.96 -12.28
N LEU A 11 21.78 -31.91 -12.62
CA LEU A 11 21.87 -31.21 -13.90
C LEU A 11 23.30 -30.72 -14.16
N GLN A 12 23.94 -30.11 -13.17
CA GLN A 12 25.30 -29.61 -13.27
C GLN A 12 26.33 -30.73 -13.48
N LYS A 13 26.14 -31.89 -12.81
CA LYS A 13 27.00 -33.09 -13.03
C LYS A 13 26.88 -33.57 -14.47
N LEU A 14 25.68 -33.78 -15.01
CA LEU A 14 25.49 -34.26 -16.38
C LEU A 14 25.99 -33.24 -17.41
N GLN A 15 25.84 -31.95 -17.17
CA GLN A 15 26.41 -30.91 -18.05
C GLN A 15 27.92 -30.94 -18.08
N ASN A 16 28.58 -31.17 -16.93
CA ASN A 16 30.03 -31.31 -16.83
C ASN A 16 30.51 -32.60 -17.58
N GLU A 17 29.80 -33.71 -17.40
CA GLU A 17 30.08 -34.97 -18.09
C GLU A 17 29.96 -34.81 -19.61
N ARG A 18 28.88 -34.22 -20.10
CA ARG A 18 28.71 -33.91 -21.53
C ARG A 18 29.83 -33.02 -22.05
N ASN A 19 30.26 -32.03 -21.31
CA ASN A 19 31.32 -31.12 -21.72
C ASN A 19 32.68 -31.87 -21.83
N ASN A 20 32.95 -32.79 -20.90
CA ASN A 20 34.17 -33.62 -20.94
C ASN A 20 34.14 -34.59 -22.13
N LEU A 21 33.03 -35.28 -22.35
CA LEU A 21 32.88 -36.17 -23.52
C LEU A 21 33.01 -35.41 -24.83
N SER A 22 32.42 -34.20 -24.93
CA SER A 22 32.53 -33.33 -26.11
C SER A 22 33.99 -32.92 -26.40
N LYS A 23 34.81 -32.67 -25.38
CA LYS A 23 36.24 -32.42 -25.52
C LYS A 23 36.98 -33.67 -26.03
N ASN A 24 36.67 -34.87 -25.48
CA ASN A 24 37.26 -36.13 -25.91
C ASN A 24 36.91 -36.46 -27.37
N ILE A 25 35.67 -36.21 -27.79
CA ILE A 25 35.26 -36.35 -29.20
C ILE A 25 36.11 -35.44 -30.11
N GLY A 26 36.36 -34.20 -29.68
CA GLY A 26 37.22 -33.26 -30.42
C GLY A 26 38.65 -33.79 -30.56
N ILE A 27 39.24 -34.35 -29.50
CA ILE A 27 40.59 -34.93 -29.51
C ILE A 27 40.65 -36.16 -30.42
N LYS A 28 39.73 -37.12 -30.25
CA LYS A 28 39.68 -38.35 -31.06
C LYS A 28 39.51 -38.05 -32.57
N LYS A 29 38.61 -37.11 -32.90
CA LYS A 29 38.41 -36.68 -34.29
C LYS A 29 39.67 -36.05 -34.89
N SER A 30 40.44 -35.29 -34.11
CA SER A 30 41.67 -34.66 -34.57
C SER A 30 42.82 -35.66 -34.77
N SER A 31 42.81 -36.77 -34.02
CA SER A 31 43.77 -37.89 -34.16
C SER A 31 43.35 -38.98 -35.16
N GLY A 32 42.17 -38.84 -35.78
CA GLY A 32 41.63 -39.82 -36.73
C GLY A 32 41.07 -41.09 -36.08
N GLU A 33 40.80 -41.07 -34.78
CA GLU A 33 40.22 -42.17 -34.02
C GLU A 33 38.69 -42.18 -34.09
N ASP A 34 38.08 -43.35 -33.91
CA ASP A 34 36.62 -43.48 -33.84
C ASP A 34 36.07 -42.91 -32.53
N ALA A 35 35.07 -42.05 -32.65
CA ALA A 35 34.38 -41.38 -31.51
C ALA A 35 32.89 -41.73 -31.45
N SER A 36 32.45 -42.80 -32.13
CA SER A 36 31.03 -43.15 -32.31
C SER A 36 30.34 -43.43 -30.94
N GLU A 37 31.01 -44.08 -30.00
CA GLU A 37 30.48 -44.37 -28.67
C GLU A 37 30.27 -43.09 -27.84
N GLU A 38 31.25 -42.17 -27.85
CA GLU A 38 31.12 -40.90 -27.14
C GLU A 38 30.05 -39.99 -27.75
N ILE A 39 29.90 -40.01 -29.08
CA ILE A 39 28.83 -39.29 -29.79
C ILE A 39 27.46 -39.81 -29.32
N LYS A 40 27.29 -41.13 -29.23
CA LYS A 40 26.05 -41.74 -28.75
C LYS A 40 25.80 -41.35 -27.29
N ALA A 41 26.79 -41.45 -26.42
CA ALA A 41 26.70 -41.06 -25.01
C ALA A 41 26.33 -39.58 -24.84
N VAL A 42 26.92 -38.68 -25.63
CA VAL A 42 26.56 -37.25 -25.62
C VAL A 42 25.10 -37.03 -26.04
N SER A 43 24.60 -37.81 -27.00
CA SER A 43 23.20 -37.74 -27.43
C SER A 43 22.22 -38.19 -26.35
N GLU A 44 22.54 -39.28 -25.65
CA GLU A 44 21.75 -39.76 -24.49
C GLU A 44 21.78 -38.78 -23.34
N LEU A 45 22.96 -38.24 -22.99
CA LEU A 45 23.09 -37.19 -21.98
C LEU A 45 22.31 -35.93 -22.32
N LYS A 46 22.28 -35.53 -23.60
CA LYS A 46 21.51 -34.36 -24.03
C LYS A 46 20.01 -34.54 -23.76
N THR A 47 19.47 -35.73 -24.01
CA THR A 47 18.06 -36.02 -23.68
C THR A 47 17.79 -35.96 -22.21
N SER A 48 18.65 -36.55 -21.37
CA SER A 48 18.53 -36.52 -19.93
C SER A 48 18.67 -35.07 -19.35
N ILE A 49 19.62 -34.30 -19.89
CA ILE A 49 19.80 -32.89 -19.50
C ILE A 49 18.56 -32.07 -19.84
N ASN A 50 17.96 -32.24 -21.00
CA ASN A 50 16.75 -31.52 -21.39
C ASN A 50 15.59 -31.86 -20.46
N SER A 51 15.36 -33.13 -20.14
CA SER A 51 14.30 -33.56 -19.24
C SER A 51 14.49 -32.94 -17.82
N LEU A 52 15.72 -33.01 -17.28
CA LEU A 52 16.01 -32.42 -15.97
C LEU A 52 15.92 -30.88 -15.97
N GLN A 53 16.21 -30.23 -17.09
CA GLN A 53 16.04 -28.79 -17.24
C GLN A 53 14.55 -28.40 -17.21
N ASP A 54 13.69 -29.16 -17.88
CA ASP A 54 12.24 -28.93 -17.88
C ASP A 54 11.64 -29.14 -16.47
N ASP A 55 12.08 -30.20 -15.78
CA ASP A 55 11.70 -30.46 -14.38
C ASP A 55 12.17 -29.32 -13.46
N SER A 56 13.40 -28.82 -13.68
CA SER A 56 13.97 -27.70 -12.92
C SER A 56 13.16 -26.42 -13.11
N ASN A 57 12.82 -26.10 -14.36
CA ASN A 57 12.02 -24.92 -14.68
C ASN A 57 10.62 -25.00 -14.04
N SER A 58 9.99 -26.18 -14.07
CA SER A 58 8.69 -26.41 -13.45
C SER A 58 8.74 -26.25 -11.92
N LEU A 59 9.77 -26.78 -11.26
CA LEU A 59 9.95 -26.62 -9.82
C LEU A 59 10.25 -25.16 -9.42
N GLU A 60 11.04 -24.46 -10.23
CA GLU A 60 11.35 -23.06 -10.02
C GLU A 60 10.08 -22.20 -10.09
N GLU A 61 9.23 -22.43 -11.09
CA GLU A 61 7.93 -21.73 -11.22
C GLU A 61 7.00 -22.02 -10.05
N ASN A 62 6.92 -23.28 -9.62
CA ASN A 62 6.14 -23.64 -8.44
C ASN A 62 6.66 -22.97 -7.16
N ILE A 63 7.98 -22.95 -6.94
CA ILE A 63 8.58 -22.25 -5.79
C ILE A 63 8.27 -20.77 -5.84
N LYS A 64 8.40 -20.15 -7.01
CA LYS A 64 8.08 -18.73 -7.21
C LYS A 64 6.63 -18.43 -6.86
N THR A 65 5.70 -19.21 -7.37
CA THR A 65 4.25 -19.06 -7.10
C THR A 65 3.95 -19.14 -5.59
N ILE A 66 4.59 -20.08 -4.88
CA ILE A 66 4.43 -20.19 -3.42
C ILE A 66 5.02 -18.97 -2.71
N LEU A 67 6.22 -18.52 -3.09
CA LEU A 67 6.88 -17.38 -2.46
C LEU A 67 6.13 -16.06 -2.69
N GLU A 68 5.44 -15.92 -3.82
CA GLU A 68 4.68 -14.72 -4.15
C GLU A 68 3.47 -14.48 -3.23
N VAL A 69 2.95 -15.52 -2.57
CA VAL A 69 1.79 -15.43 -1.66
C VAL A 69 2.17 -15.49 -0.18
N ILE A 70 3.45 -15.59 0.15
CA ILE A 70 3.94 -15.52 1.53
C ILE A 70 4.04 -14.05 1.95
N PRO A 71 3.43 -13.66 3.10
CA PRO A 71 3.50 -12.29 3.60
C PRO A 71 4.92 -11.94 4.07
N ASN A 72 5.15 -10.65 4.28
CA ASN A 72 6.37 -10.15 4.91
C ASN A 72 6.50 -10.70 6.34
N MET A 73 7.71 -10.77 6.84
CA MET A 73 7.99 -11.17 8.22
C MET A 73 7.75 -9.98 9.16
N PRO A 74 6.98 -10.15 10.24
CA PRO A 74 6.83 -9.13 11.25
C PRO A 74 8.17 -8.73 11.87
N SER A 75 8.32 -7.48 12.26
CA SER A 75 9.46 -7.01 13.06
C SER A 75 9.39 -7.57 14.50
N ASP A 76 10.52 -7.73 15.15
CA ASP A 76 10.62 -8.32 16.49
C ASP A 76 9.81 -7.55 17.56
N ASP A 77 9.59 -6.26 17.36
CA ASP A 77 8.81 -5.38 18.24
C ASP A 77 7.32 -5.28 17.88
N THR A 78 6.87 -6.06 16.89
CA THR A 78 5.43 -6.17 16.54
C THR A 78 4.72 -7.05 17.57
N PRO A 79 3.60 -6.59 18.18
CA PRO A 79 2.88 -7.40 19.16
C PRO A 79 2.36 -8.71 18.56
N GLU A 80 2.49 -9.81 19.29
CA GLU A 80 1.85 -11.06 18.90
C GLU A 80 0.34 -10.99 19.12
N GLY A 81 -0.44 -11.50 18.17
CA GLY A 81 -1.90 -11.52 18.25
C GLY A 81 -2.54 -12.20 17.05
N LYS A 82 -3.84 -12.51 17.14
CA LYS A 82 -4.58 -13.23 16.08
C LYS A 82 -5.39 -12.29 15.18
N ASP A 83 -5.87 -11.19 15.73
CA ASP A 83 -6.79 -10.26 15.08
C ASP A 83 -6.72 -8.86 15.72
N GLU A 84 -7.54 -7.93 15.25
CA GLU A 84 -7.63 -6.54 15.70
C GLU A 84 -7.81 -6.36 17.21
N ALA A 85 -8.40 -7.34 17.91
CA ALA A 85 -8.59 -7.25 19.36
C ALA A 85 -7.26 -7.34 20.15
N SER A 86 -6.19 -7.81 19.50
CA SER A 86 -4.85 -7.91 20.06
C SER A 86 -3.98 -6.68 19.78
N ASN A 87 -4.48 -5.71 19.00
CA ASN A 87 -3.78 -4.45 18.74
C ASN A 87 -3.61 -3.66 20.03
N LYS A 88 -2.50 -2.94 20.17
CA LYS A 88 -2.19 -2.18 21.38
C LYS A 88 -2.32 -0.69 21.14
N VAL A 89 -3.15 -0.03 21.96
CA VAL A 89 -3.19 1.44 22.03
C VAL A 89 -1.89 1.93 22.66
N ILE A 90 -1.13 2.75 21.93
CA ILE A 90 0.14 3.32 22.39
C ILE A 90 0.05 4.81 22.72
N LYS A 91 -1.00 5.49 22.23
CA LYS A 91 -1.20 6.92 22.43
C LYS A 91 -2.67 7.29 22.26
N VAL A 92 -3.12 8.28 23.04
CA VAL A 92 -4.43 8.94 22.89
C VAL A 92 -4.17 10.44 22.85
N HIS A 93 -4.89 11.17 21.99
CA HIS A 93 -4.75 12.62 21.84
C HIS A 93 -6.14 13.28 21.71
N GLY A 94 -6.29 14.42 22.39
CA GLY A 94 -7.51 15.22 22.38
C GLY A 94 -8.61 14.64 23.29
N ASP A 95 -9.51 15.50 23.72
CA ASP A 95 -10.66 15.12 24.51
C ASP A 95 -11.85 14.80 23.62
N ILE A 96 -12.57 13.74 23.94
CA ILE A 96 -13.80 13.38 23.23
C ILE A 96 -14.83 14.48 23.42
N THR A 97 -15.35 15.03 22.32
CA THR A 97 -16.36 16.10 22.35
C THR A 97 -17.63 15.62 23.06
N SER A 98 -18.04 16.37 24.08
CA SER A 98 -19.29 16.14 24.80
C SER A 98 -20.39 16.99 24.17
N PHE A 99 -21.48 16.36 23.75
CA PHE A 99 -22.65 17.05 23.18
C PHE A 99 -23.79 17.11 24.21
N SER A 100 -24.50 18.23 24.28
CA SER A 100 -25.75 18.36 25.05
C SER A 100 -26.97 17.77 24.30
N PHE A 101 -26.76 17.16 23.16
CA PHE A 101 -27.74 16.51 22.26
C PHE A 101 -27.21 15.21 21.74
N SER A 102 -28.06 14.37 21.15
CA SER A 102 -27.64 13.14 20.50
C SER A 102 -26.96 13.45 19.15
N PRO A 103 -25.65 13.19 18.97
CA PRO A 103 -24.97 13.50 17.74
C PRO A 103 -25.50 12.63 16.58
N LEU A 104 -25.68 13.27 15.43
CA LEU A 104 -26.08 12.61 14.18
C LEU A 104 -24.85 12.02 13.48
N SER A 105 -25.07 10.95 12.72
CA SER A 105 -24.05 10.40 11.83
C SER A 105 -23.85 11.30 10.61
N HIS A 106 -22.65 11.23 10.03
CA HIS A 106 -22.25 12.06 8.88
C HIS A 106 -23.18 11.92 7.66
N ASP A 107 -23.72 10.74 7.41
CA ASP A 107 -24.69 10.49 6.33
C ASP A 107 -26.00 11.24 6.56
N LYS A 108 -26.53 11.24 7.81
CA LYS A 108 -27.70 12.01 8.18
C LYS A 108 -27.45 13.51 8.12
N LEU A 109 -26.30 13.98 8.60
CA LEU A 109 -25.91 15.38 8.51
C LEU A 109 -25.81 15.84 7.06
N GLY A 110 -25.12 15.09 6.22
CA GLY A 110 -24.98 15.40 4.80
C GLY A 110 -26.31 15.38 4.04
N PHE A 111 -27.20 14.43 4.37
CA PHE A 111 -28.56 14.37 3.83
C PHE A 111 -29.40 15.59 4.25
N ASN A 112 -29.42 15.92 5.54
CA ASN A 112 -30.16 17.06 6.08
C ASN A 112 -29.68 18.40 5.49
N LEU A 113 -28.41 18.53 5.19
CA LEU A 113 -27.83 19.68 4.51
C LEU A 113 -28.14 19.71 3.00
N GLY A 114 -28.67 18.62 2.42
CA GLY A 114 -28.89 18.49 0.98
C GLY A 114 -27.60 18.39 0.16
N MET A 115 -26.46 18.12 0.80
CA MET A 115 -25.13 18.18 0.19
C MET A 115 -24.46 16.82 0.04
N MET A 116 -25.13 15.72 0.44
CA MET A 116 -24.65 14.34 0.30
C MET A 116 -25.78 13.50 -0.28
N ASP A 117 -25.49 12.75 -1.35
CA ASP A 117 -26.50 12.03 -2.13
C ASP A 117 -26.00 10.63 -2.52
N PHE A 118 -26.46 9.65 -1.78
CA PHE A 118 -26.13 8.24 -2.01
C PHE A 118 -27.07 7.61 -3.06
N ASP A 119 -28.33 8.07 -3.14
CA ASP A 119 -29.33 7.49 -4.04
C ASP A 119 -28.95 7.78 -5.49
N LYS A 120 -28.62 9.03 -5.82
CA LYS A 120 -28.16 9.38 -7.17
C LYS A 120 -26.81 8.77 -7.52
N ALA A 121 -25.91 8.61 -6.56
CA ALA A 121 -24.67 7.89 -6.77
C ALA A 121 -24.94 6.42 -7.10
N SER A 122 -25.89 5.80 -6.38
CA SER A 122 -26.27 4.39 -6.59
C SER A 122 -26.93 4.15 -7.94
N GLU A 123 -27.78 5.09 -8.41
CA GLU A 123 -28.36 5.02 -9.76
C GLU A 123 -27.29 5.01 -10.87
N MET A 124 -26.17 5.72 -10.69
CA MET A 124 -25.11 5.82 -11.68
C MET A 124 -24.07 4.71 -11.59
N SER A 125 -23.70 4.31 -10.36
CA SER A 125 -22.50 3.51 -10.13
C SER A 125 -22.74 2.29 -9.23
N GLY A 126 -23.94 2.12 -8.68
CA GLY A 126 -24.24 1.10 -7.69
C GLY A 126 -23.97 1.54 -6.25
N ALA A 127 -24.02 0.60 -5.33
CA ALA A 127 -23.77 0.85 -3.90
C ALA A 127 -22.33 1.31 -3.63
N ARG A 128 -22.10 1.91 -2.44
CA ARG A 128 -20.77 2.36 -1.98
C ARG A 128 -20.12 3.46 -2.82
N PHE A 129 -20.95 4.31 -3.42
CA PHE A 129 -20.55 5.58 -4.03
C PHE A 129 -21.33 6.71 -3.40
N VAL A 130 -20.82 7.93 -3.47
CA VAL A 130 -21.44 9.13 -2.91
C VAL A 130 -21.22 10.32 -3.83
N ILE A 131 -22.23 11.16 -3.95
CA ILE A 131 -22.09 12.50 -4.54
C ILE A 131 -22.03 13.52 -3.41
N LEU A 132 -20.96 14.29 -3.37
CA LEU A 132 -20.84 15.48 -2.53
C LEU A 132 -21.21 16.71 -3.35
N LYS A 133 -21.97 17.62 -2.74
CA LYS A 133 -22.46 18.84 -3.41
C LYS A 133 -22.04 20.09 -2.62
N ASP A 134 -21.95 21.22 -3.31
CA ASP A 134 -21.77 22.57 -2.74
C ASP A 134 -20.65 22.63 -1.69
N LYS A 135 -20.96 23.01 -0.47
CA LYS A 135 -19.99 23.23 0.60
C LYS A 135 -19.32 21.95 1.08
N LEU A 136 -19.95 20.77 0.97
CA LEU A 136 -19.28 19.50 1.28
C LEU A 136 -18.26 19.11 0.19
N ALA A 137 -18.55 19.36 -1.09
CA ALA A 137 -17.56 19.19 -2.16
C ALA A 137 -16.39 20.18 -2.00
N LEU A 138 -16.68 21.40 -1.56
CA LEU A 138 -15.63 22.38 -1.23
C LEU A 138 -14.80 21.93 -0.03
N LEU A 139 -15.43 21.37 1.03
CA LEU A 139 -14.72 20.86 2.23
C LEU A 139 -13.80 19.69 1.86
N GLU A 140 -14.22 18.75 1.00
CA GLU A 140 -13.36 17.67 0.52
C GLU A 140 -12.11 18.21 -0.19
N ARG A 141 -12.29 19.22 -1.06
CA ARG A 141 -11.18 19.86 -1.76
C ARG A 141 -10.26 20.66 -0.80
N ALA A 142 -10.86 21.36 0.16
CA ALA A 142 -10.15 22.10 1.19
C ALA A 142 -9.26 21.18 2.04
N LEU A 143 -9.80 20.05 2.49
CA LEU A 143 -9.05 19.02 3.21
C LEU A 143 -7.88 18.48 2.38
N SER A 144 -8.15 18.15 1.11
CA SER A 144 -7.12 17.63 0.20
C SER A 144 -5.96 18.61 0.04
N ASN A 145 -6.26 19.88 -0.21
CA ASN A 145 -5.24 20.92 -0.39
C ASN A 145 -4.50 21.22 0.92
N PHE A 146 -5.21 21.26 2.04
CA PHE A 146 -4.61 21.47 3.35
C PHE A 146 -3.57 20.37 3.68
N MET A 147 -3.95 19.09 3.51
CA MET A 147 -3.07 17.95 3.77
C MET A 147 -1.82 18.00 2.87
N LEU A 148 -2.00 18.19 1.55
CA LEU A 148 -0.88 18.29 0.61
C LEU A 148 0.06 19.44 0.98
N ASN A 149 -0.48 20.62 1.29
CA ASN A 149 0.34 21.78 1.68
C ASN A 149 1.17 21.51 2.93
N ILE A 150 0.60 20.86 3.94
CA ILE A 150 1.34 20.50 5.15
C ILE A 150 2.46 19.52 4.83
N HIS A 151 2.18 18.46 4.08
CA HIS A 151 3.19 17.46 3.77
C HIS A 151 4.31 17.99 2.88
N THR A 152 4.00 18.85 1.92
CA THR A 152 5.01 19.44 1.02
C THR A 152 5.80 20.57 1.68
N GLN A 153 5.14 21.46 2.41
CA GLN A 153 5.78 22.68 2.92
C GLN A 153 6.45 22.49 4.29
N LYS A 154 5.89 21.62 5.15
CA LYS A 154 6.41 21.40 6.51
C LYS A 154 7.13 20.07 6.68
N HIS A 155 6.68 19.02 6.02
CA HIS A 155 7.16 17.65 6.24
C HIS A 155 8.21 17.20 5.22
N GLY A 156 8.56 18.03 4.23
CA GLY A 156 9.61 17.75 3.26
C GLY A 156 9.30 16.62 2.28
N TYR A 157 8.02 16.38 2.00
CA TYR A 157 7.60 15.48 0.93
C TYR A 157 7.58 16.21 -0.40
N THR A 158 8.00 15.52 -1.46
CA THR A 158 7.85 15.98 -2.84
C THR A 158 6.49 15.52 -3.36
N GLU A 159 5.66 16.46 -3.82
CA GLU A 159 4.40 16.12 -4.47
C GLU A 159 4.64 15.53 -5.84
N ILE A 160 3.97 14.41 -6.11
CA ILE A 160 3.98 13.70 -7.40
C ILE A 160 2.53 13.59 -7.91
N SER A 161 2.35 13.80 -9.19
CA SER A 161 1.09 13.52 -9.90
C SER A 161 1.26 12.22 -10.73
N PRO A 162 0.97 11.05 -10.17
CA PRO A 162 1.21 9.77 -10.83
C PRO A 162 0.01 9.36 -11.69
N PRO A 163 0.19 8.40 -12.63
CA PRO A 163 -0.93 7.77 -13.34
C PRO A 163 -1.80 6.94 -12.39
N SER A 164 -3.12 6.99 -12.61
CA SER A 164 -4.10 6.18 -11.86
C SER A 164 -4.32 4.79 -12.47
N LEU A 165 -3.81 4.54 -13.67
CA LEU A 165 -3.83 3.25 -14.36
C LEU A 165 -2.42 2.68 -14.36
N VAL A 166 -2.26 1.45 -13.84
CA VAL A 166 -0.96 0.78 -13.72
C VAL A 166 -0.98 -0.60 -14.34
N ARG A 167 0.20 -1.16 -14.59
CA ARG A 167 0.39 -2.55 -15.05
C ARG A 167 0.49 -3.51 -13.87
N ASP A 168 0.31 -4.80 -14.14
CA ASP A 168 0.48 -5.89 -13.16
C ASP A 168 1.81 -5.79 -12.40
N SER A 169 2.88 -5.45 -13.09
CA SER A 169 4.21 -5.34 -12.50
C SER A 169 4.31 -4.30 -11.39
N ALA A 170 3.55 -3.21 -11.48
CA ALA A 170 3.52 -2.19 -10.42
C ALA A 170 2.78 -2.69 -9.17
N LEU A 171 1.64 -3.36 -9.35
CA LEU A 171 0.87 -3.98 -8.26
C LEU A 171 1.61 -5.16 -7.62
N PHE A 172 2.35 -5.93 -8.43
CA PHE A 172 3.25 -6.96 -7.92
C PHE A 172 4.36 -6.36 -7.06
N GLY A 173 4.97 -5.26 -7.52
CA GLY A 173 6.04 -4.57 -6.81
C GLY A 173 5.68 -4.15 -5.39
N THR A 174 4.45 -3.72 -5.18
CA THR A 174 3.93 -3.28 -3.86
C THR A 174 3.17 -4.38 -3.11
N GLY A 175 2.97 -5.56 -3.73
CA GLY A 175 2.43 -6.76 -3.06
C GLY A 175 0.91 -6.90 -3.12
N GLN A 176 0.20 -6.13 -3.93
CA GLN A 176 -1.24 -6.32 -4.15
C GLN A 176 -1.49 -7.56 -5.01
N LEU A 177 -0.70 -7.79 -6.06
CA LEU A 177 -0.76 -8.99 -6.87
C LEU A 177 0.31 -10.01 -6.45
N PRO A 178 0.02 -11.31 -6.61
CA PRO A 178 -1.20 -11.91 -7.17
C PRO A 178 -2.35 -12.05 -6.17
N LYS A 179 -2.11 -11.91 -4.86
CA LYS A 179 -3.00 -12.35 -3.78
C LYS A 179 -4.33 -11.61 -3.71
N PHE A 180 -4.37 -10.32 -4.01
CA PHE A 180 -5.53 -9.44 -3.82
C PHE A 180 -6.17 -8.98 -5.13
N SER A 181 -6.08 -9.79 -6.19
CA SER A 181 -6.69 -9.48 -7.49
C SER A 181 -8.18 -9.15 -7.41
N ASP A 182 -8.92 -9.85 -6.53
CA ASP A 182 -10.36 -9.70 -6.38
C ASP A 182 -10.76 -8.37 -5.71
N ASP A 183 -9.83 -7.74 -4.99
CA ASP A 183 -10.02 -6.42 -4.37
C ASP A 183 -9.71 -5.24 -5.30
N LEU A 184 -9.33 -5.53 -6.55
CA LEU A 184 -8.91 -4.54 -7.52
C LEU A 184 -9.88 -4.41 -8.70
N PHE A 185 -9.96 -3.22 -9.30
CA PHE A 185 -10.65 -3.01 -10.57
C PHE A 185 -9.68 -3.13 -11.74
N GLN A 186 -9.96 -4.06 -12.66
CA GLN A 186 -9.21 -4.24 -13.90
C GLN A 186 -9.99 -3.67 -15.10
N THR A 187 -9.27 -3.05 -16.03
CA THR A 187 -9.83 -2.55 -17.28
C THR A 187 -9.73 -3.61 -18.38
N THR A 188 -10.57 -3.49 -19.41
CA THR A 188 -10.51 -4.37 -20.61
C THR A 188 -9.21 -4.22 -21.40
N SER A 189 -8.45 -3.14 -21.20
CA SER A 189 -7.13 -2.93 -21.80
C SER A 189 -5.98 -3.59 -21.02
N GLY A 190 -6.27 -4.33 -19.96
CA GLY A 190 -5.28 -5.01 -19.12
C GLY A 190 -4.57 -4.11 -18.11
N HIS A 191 -5.03 -2.88 -17.89
CA HIS A 191 -4.56 -2.04 -16.81
C HIS A 191 -5.43 -2.21 -15.56
N TRP A 192 -4.91 -1.74 -14.43
CA TRP A 192 -5.60 -1.74 -13.14
C TRP A 192 -5.76 -0.32 -12.65
N LEU A 193 -6.91 -0.03 -12.06
CA LEU A 193 -7.11 1.20 -11.28
C LEU A 193 -6.36 1.06 -9.95
N ILE A 194 -5.62 2.09 -9.54
CA ILE A 194 -4.83 2.06 -8.31
C ILE A 194 -5.72 1.99 -7.06
N PRO A 195 -5.48 1.04 -6.12
CA PRO A 195 -6.17 1.02 -4.83
C PRO A 195 -5.61 2.05 -3.84
N THR A 196 -4.45 2.62 -4.17
CA THR A 196 -3.70 3.61 -3.40
C THR A 196 -2.59 4.17 -4.28
N SER A 197 -2.21 5.43 -4.11
CA SER A 197 -1.04 5.98 -4.80
C SER A 197 0.30 5.45 -4.27
N GLU A 198 0.31 4.67 -3.19
CA GLU A 198 1.46 3.86 -2.80
C GLU A 198 2.02 3.08 -4.00
N VAL A 199 1.15 2.49 -4.82
CA VAL A 199 1.56 1.68 -5.97
C VAL A 199 2.43 2.46 -6.95
N PRO A 200 1.97 3.55 -7.57
CA PRO A 200 2.83 4.28 -8.50
C PRO A 200 4.00 5.00 -7.81
N LEU A 201 3.82 5.56 -6.61
CA LEU A 201 4.87 6.30 -5.91
C LEU A 201 6.07 5.41 -5.54
N THR A 202 5.80 4.21 -5.00
CA THR A 202 6.85 3.26 -4.62
C THR A 202 7.57 2.72 -5.85
N ASN A 203 6.84 2.48 -6.95
CA ASN A 203 7.42 1.99 -8.19
C ASN A 203 8.27 3.03 -8.97
N ILE A 204 8.35 4.28 -8.54
CA ILE A 204 9.34 5.24 -9.07
C ILE A 204 10.77 4.69 -8.92
N ALA A 205 11.03 3.89 -7.88
CA ALA A 205 12.32 3.24 -7.66
C ALA A 205 12.45 1.85 -8.32
N SER A 206 11.46 1.40 -9.08
CA SER A 206 11.46 0.06 -9.68
C SER A 206 12.61 -0.14 -10.67
N ASN A 207 13.36 -1.25 -10.50
CA ASN A 207 14.54 -1.63 -11.28
C ASN A 207 15.75 -0.67 -11.15
N GLU A 208 15.73 0.27 -10.20
CA GLU A 208 16.79 1.26 -10.02
C GLU A 208 17.88 0.79 -9.05
N ILE A 209 19.11 1.28 -9.27
CA ILE A 209 20.20 1.25 -8.30
C ILE A 209 20.50 2.69 -7.88
N ILE A 210 19.93 3.08 -6.75
CA ILE A 210 19.94 4.44 -6.25
C ILE A 210 21.29 4.74 -5.57
N ASN A 211 21.84 5.93 -5.79
CA ASN A 211 22.95 6.40 -4.97
C ASN A 211 22.44 6.67 -3.54
N LYS A 212 23.08 6.05 -2.54
CA LYS A 212 22.71 6.17 -1.11
C LYS A 212 22.65 7.62 -0.61
N ASP A 213 23.42 8.54 -1.22
CA ASP A 213 23.49 9.94 -0.80
C ASP A 213 22.24 10.75 -1.25
N LEU A 214 21.45 10.19 -2.16
CA LEU A 214 20.15 10.76 -2.58
C LEU A 214 19.00 10.36 -1.65
N LEU A 215 19.19 9.35 -0.79
CA LEU A 215 18.16 8.90 0.15
C LEU A 215 18.15 9.76 1.42
N PRO A 216 16.98 9.99 2.03
CA PRO A 216 15.68 9.39 1.74
C PRO A 216 14.92 10.08 0.59
N PHE A 217 14.19 9.32 -0.23
CA PHE A 217 13.12 9.86 -1.06
C PHE A 217 11.82 9.90 -0.26
N ARG A 218 11.10 11.01 -0.32
CA ARG A 218 9.80 11.21 0.33
C ARG A 218 8.83 11.78 -0.69
N PHE A 219 7.83 10.99 -1.06
CA PHE A 219 6.82 11.34 -2.05
C PHE A 219 5.45 11.43 -1.43
N THR A 220 4.65 12.38 -1.88
CA THR A 220 3.23 12.49 -1.52
C THR A 220 2.40 12.70 -2.78
N SER A 221 1.17 12.26 -2.75
CA SER A 221 0.21 12.43 -3.84
C SER A 221 -1.21 12.44 -3.31
N LEU A 222 -2.06 13.23 -3.94
CA LEU A 222 -3.52 13.16 -3.80
C LEU A 222 -4.07 12.43 -5.02
N THR A 223 -4.70 11.28 -4.82
CA THR A 223 -5.37 10.55 -5.91
C THR A 223 -6.74 10.03 -5.49
N SER A 224 -7.61 9.76 -6.47
CA SER A 224 -8.67 8.78 -6.29
C SER A 224 -8.04 7.39 -6.14
N CYS A 225 -8.60 6.61 -5.23
CA CYS A 225 -8.23 5.24 -4.95
C CYS A 225 -9.45 4.35 -5.18
N PHE A 226 -9.25 3.17 -5.78
CA PHE A 226 -10.33 2.30 -6.22
C PHE A 226 -10.18 0.92 -5.60
N ARG A 227 -11.21 0.46 -4.86
CA ARG A 227 -11.23 -0.85 -4.20
C ARG A 227 -12.55 -1.55 -4.45
N SER A 228 -12.52 -2.79 -4.93
CA SER A 228 -13.75 -3.57 -5.13
C SER A 228 -14.36 -4.06 -3.81
N GLU A 229 -13.60 -4.03 -2.72
CA GLU A 229 -14.06 -4.39 -1.37
C GLU A 229 -14.70 -5.81 -1.33
N ALA A 230 -14.16 -6.76 -2.09
CA ALA A 230 -14.73 -8.10 -2.27
C ALA A 230 -14.87 -8.85 -0.95
N GLY A 231 -13.92 -8.70 -0.02
CA GLY A 231 -13.94 -9.35 1.29
C GLY A 231 -14.82 -8.68 2.35
N SER A 232 -15.44 -7.51 2.06
CA SER A 232 -16.14 -6.70 3.07
C SER A 232 -17.67 -6.69 2.93
N ALA A 233 -18.25 -7.75 2.39
CA ALA A 233 -19.70 -7.86 2.21
C ALA A 233 -20.44 -7.71 3.57
N GLY A 234 -21.39 -6.74 3.61
CA GLY A 234 -22.19 -6.47 4.81
C GLY A 234 -21.54 -5.61 5.90
N GLN A 235 -20.25 -5.23 5.76
CA GLN A 235 -19.57 -4.36 6.71
C GLN A 235 -19.66 -2.89 6.28
N ASP A 236 -19.90 -1.98 7.25
CA ASP A 236 -19.91 -0.52 7.05
C ASP A 236 -20.69 -0.09 5.78
N THR A 237 -21.91 -0.64 5.60
CA THR A 237 -22.73 -0.40 4.41
C THR A 237 -23.38 0.97 4.35
N LYS A 238 -23.30 1.76 5.43
CA LYS A 238 -23.90 3.11 5.52
C LYS A 238 -22.81 4.18 5.54
N GLY A 239 -23.14 5.30 4.87
CA GLY A 239 -22.28 6.47 4.86
C GLY A 239 -21.01 6.31 4.03
N MET A 240 -19.98 7.09 4.38
CA MET A 240 -18.72 7.21 3.62
C MET A 240 -17.55 6.42 4.22
N ILE A 241 -17.77 5.55 5.19
CA ILE A 241 -16.66 4.83 5.87
C ILE A 241 -15.95 3.90 4.89
N ARG A 242 -16.74 3.26 3.99
CA ARG A 242 -16.24 2.28 3.03
C ARG A 242 -16.87 2.50 1.65
N LEU A 243 -16.08 3.04 0.74
CA LEU A 243 -16.47 3.36 -0.63
C LEU A 243 -15.59 2.64 -1.64
N HIS A 244 -16.13 2.35 -2.84
CA HIS A 244 -15.36 1.80 -3.96
C HIS A 244 -14.39 2.81 -4.57
N GLU A 245 -14.73 4.09 -4.50
CA GLU A 245 -13.87 5.21 -4.89
C GLU A 245 -13.78 6.22 -3.75
N PHE A 246 -12.57 6.61 -3.38
CA PHE A 246 -12.30 7.62 -2.34
C PHE A 246 -11.00 8.34 -2.61
N LYS A 247 -10.87 9.58 -2.11
CA LYS A 247 -9.63 10.35 -2.22
C LYS A 247 -8.75 10.13 -1.00
N LYS A 248 -7.44 10.02 -1.26
CA LYS A 248 -6.43 9.85 -0.23
C LYS A 248 -5.18 10.66 -0.56
N VAL A 249 -4.64 11.35 0.44
CA VAL A 249 -3.27 11.84 0.40
C VAL A 249 -2.38 10.72 0.92
N GLU A 250 -1.44 10.30 0.10
CA GLU A 250 -0.51 9.20 0.41
C GLU A 250 0.88 9.74 0.69
N LEU A 251 1.57 9.08 1.60
CA LEU A 251 2.97 9.29 1.92
C LEU A 251 3.76 8.03 1.60
N VAL A 252 4.85 8.16 0.87
CA VAL A 252 5.79 7.08 0.59
C VAL A 252 7.19 7.56 0.92
N SER A 253 7.95 6.72 1.63
CA SER A 253 9.37 6.95 1.87
C SER A 253 10.19 5.77 1.38
N ILE A 254 11.31 6.06 0.69
CA ILE A 254 12.30 5.08 0.27
C ILE A 254 13.60 5.46 0.96
N VAL A 255 14.12 4.56 1.78
CA VAL A 255 15.18 4.87 2.74
C VAL A 255 16.26 3.80 2.77
N LYS A 256 17.39 4.11 3.40
CA LYS A 256 18.40 3.12 3.77
C LYS A 256 17.81 2.17 4.83
N PRO A 257 18.22 0.89 4.86
CA PRO A 257 17.70 -0.08 5.84
C PRO A 257 17.79 0.41 7.29
N ASN A 258 18.91 1.00 7.67
CA ASN A 258 19.15 1.46 9.05
C ASN A 258 18.29 2.67 9.46
N ASP A 259 17.75 3.41 8.49
CA ASP A 259 16.96 4.62 8.75
C ASP A 259 15.45 4.32 8.81
N SER A 260 15.01 3.11 8.43
CA SER A 260 13.59 2.81 8.22
C SER A 260 12.74 2.88 9.49
N SER A 261 13.27 2.50 10.66
CA SER A 261 12.55 2.62 11.93
C SER A 261 12.31 4.08 12.30
N GLY A 262 13.35 4.93 12.21
CA GLY A 262 13.22 6.37 12.48
C GLY A 262 12.29 7.08 11.49
N GLU A 263 12.35 6.70 10.21
CA GLU A 263 11.44 7.23 9.20
C GLU A 263 9.99 6.80 9.42
N HIS A 264 9.74 5.60 9.96
CA HIS A 264 8.40 5.13 10.32
C HIS A 264 7.77 6.00 11.41
N GLU A 265 8.51 6.27 12.48
CA GLU A 265 8.07 7.19 13.54
C GLU A 265 7.82 8.61 13.01
N ARG A 266 8.70 9.09 12.12
CA ARG A 266 8.52 10.40 11.48
C ARG A 266 7.26 10.45 10.61
N MET A 267 7.00 9.40 9.83
CA MET A 267 5.80 9.31 8.97
C MET A 267 4.51 9.31 9.81
N LEU A 268 4.49 8.55 10.90
CA LEU A 268 3.39 8.57 11.87
C LEU A 268 3.14 9.99 12.40
N GLN A 269 4.20 10.69 12.82
CA GLN A 269 4.08 12.07 13.31
C GLN A 269 3.54 13.03 12.25
N CYS A 270 3.90 12.85 10.97
CA CYS A 270 3.35 13.65 9.88
C CYS A 270 1.84 13.44 9.69
N ALA A 271 1.37 12.21 9.82
CA ALA A 271 -0.07 11.91 9.75
C ALA A 271 -0.83 12.42 10.98
N GLU A 272 -0.27 12.25 12.20
CA GLU A 272 -0.83 12.79 13.43
C GLU A 272 -0.99 14.32 13.39
N GLU A 273 -0.02 15.04 12.78
CA GLU A 273 -0.04 16.50 12.71
C GLU A 273 -1.28 17.02 11.97
N ILE A 274 -1.76 16.32 10.97
CA ILE A 274 -3.01 16.67 10.27
C ILE A 274 -4.19 16.66 11.25
N LEU A 275 -4.32 15.60 12.05
CA LEU A 275 -5.43 15.48 13.03
C LEU A 275 -5.32 16.49 14.18
N LYS A 276 -4.09 16.78 14.63
CA LYS A 276 -3.83 17.81 15.64
C LYS A 276 -4.26 19.19 15.16
N GLN A 277 -3.91 19.56 13.93
CA GLN A 277 -4.32 20.85 13.36
C GLN A 277 -5.82 20.93 13.09
N LEU A 278 -6.45 19.79 12.79
CA LEU A 278 -7.90 19.69 12.67
C LEU A 278 -8.60 19.59 14.05
N GLU A 279 -7.86 19.55 15.14
CA GLU A 279 -8.38 19.43 16.53
C GLU A 279 -9.34 18.23 16.68
N LEU A 280 -9.06 17.11 15.99
CA LEU A 280 -9.86 15.90 16.07
C LEU A 280 -9.28 14.95 17.12
N PRO A 281 -10.11 14.40 18.03
CA PRO A 281 -9.67 13.38 18.98
C PRO A 281 -9.30 12.08 18.25
N TYR A 282 -8.13 11.52 18.56
CA TYR A 282 -7.66 10.29 17.95
C TYR A 282 -6.85 9.44 18.92
N ARG A 283 -6.64 8.19 18.57
CA ARG A 283 -5.68 7.31 19.22
C ARG A 283 -4.75 6.67 18.18
N VAL A 284 -3.58 6.26 18.62
CA VAL A 284 -2.63 5.49 17.82
C VAL A 284 -2.58 4.08 18.37
N VAL A 285 -2.69 3.10 17.48
CA VAL A 285 -2.55 1.67 17.79
C VAL A 285 -1.40 1.07 17.00
N ILE A 286 -0.67 0.16 17.61
CA ILE A 286 0.27 -0.71 16.91
C ILE A 286 -0.44 -2.02 16.60
N LEU A 287 -0.41 -2.42 15.33
CA LEU A 287 -1.05 -3.66 14.89
C LEU A 287 -0.27 -4.87 15.37
N CYS A 288 -1.00 -5.92 15.70
CA CYS A 288 -0.42 -7.22 16.03
C CYS A 288 -0.15 -8.05 14.76
N THR A 289 0.59 -9.15 14.91
CA THR A 289 1.00 -10.02 13.81
C THR A 289 -0.16 -10.56 12.98
N GLY A 290 -1.33 -10.80 13.58
CA GLY A 290 -2.51 -11.32 12.89
C GLY A 290 -3.31 -10.26 12.13
N ASP A 291 -3.05 -8.96 12.37
CA ASP A 291 -3.73 -7.84 11.72
C ASP A 291 -2.83 -7.05 10.77
N LEU A 292 -1.57 -7.45 10.63
CA LEU A 292 -0.63 -6.81 9.70
C LEU A 292 -1.06 -6.99 8.25
N GLY A 293 -0.93 -5.91 7.48
CA GLY A 293 -1.01 -5.97 6.01
C GLY A 293 0.08 -6.87 5.41
N PHE A 294 -0.23 -7.50 4.27
CA PHE A 294 0.62 -8.49 3.60
C PHE A 294 2.09 -8.07 3.40
N SER A 295 2.32 -6.81 3.03
CA SER A 295 3.65 -6.26 2.76
C SER A 295 4.34 -5.68 3.99
N ALA A 296 3.60 -5.47 5.09
CA ALA A 296 4.10 -4.76 6.26
C ALA A 296 4.88 -5.68 7.21
N ALA A 297 5.96 -5.15 7.76
CA ALA A 297 6.68 -5.74 8.89
C ALA A 297 6.22 -5.14 10.23
N LYS A 298 5.79 -3.87 10.22
CA LYS A 298 5.24 -3.16 11.36
C LYS A 298 4.29 -2.08 10.87
N THR A 299 3.16 -1.90 11.55
CA THR A 299 2.15 -0.90 11.21
C THR A 299 1.65 -0.17 12.43
N TYR A 300 1.50 1.15 12.30
CA TYR A 300 0.74 2.00 13.19
C TYR A 300 -0.53 2.46 12.49
N ASP A 301 -1.68 2.26 13.12
CA ASP A 301 -2.92 2.88 12.70
C ASP A 301 -3.27 4.06 13.59
N ILE A 302 -3.77 5.12 12.96
CA ILE A 302 -4.39 6.23 13.65
C ILE A 302 -5.89 6.07 13.51
N GLU A 303 -6.60 6.11 14.63
CA GLU A 303 -8.05 5.98 14.67
C GLU A 303 -8.67 7.26 15.22
N VAL A 304 -9.60 7.87 14.49
CA VAL A 304 -10.34 9.09 14.88
C VAL A 304 -11.62 8.72 15.61
N TRP A 305 -12.01 9.52 16.59
CA TRP A 305 -13.27 9.35 17.30
C TRP A 305 -14.46 9.76 16.44
N LEU A 306 -15.49 8.91 16.39
CA LEU A 306 -16.77 9.18 15.75
C LEU A 306 -17.90 9.20 16.79
N PRO A 307 -18.43 10.38 17.12
CA PRO A 307 -19.45 10.55 18.17
C PRO A 307 -20.72 9.73 17.94
N SER A 308 -21.19 9.64 16.69
CA SER A 308 -22.44 8.92 16.39
C SER A 308 -22.33 7.41 16.62
N GLN A 309 -21.11 6.87 16.54
CA GLN A 309 -20.84 5.44 16.76
C GLN A 309 -20.30 5.15 18.15
N ASN A 310 -19.95 6.19 18.92
CA ASN A 310 -19.25 6.06 20.20
C ASN A 310 -18.01 5.15 20.08
N LYS A 311 -17.23 5.31 18.98
CA LYS A 311 -16.14 4.40 18.61
C LYS A 311 -15.02 5.15 17.89
N TYR A 312 -13.80 4.68 18.07
CA TYR A 312 -12.66 5.05 17.22
C TYR A 312 -12.71 4.29 15.91
N ARG A 313 -12.35 4.95 14.81
CA ARG A 313 -12.28 4.38 13.47
C ARG A 313 -10.97 4.74 12.79
N GLU A 314 -10.35 3.77 12.15
CA GLU A 314 -9.13 3.97 11.38
C GLU A 314 -9.30 5.12 10.36
N ILE A 315 -8.34 6.04 10.34
CA ILE A 315 -8.28 7.17 9.41
C ILE A 315 -6.95 7.24 8.66
N SER A 316 -5.91 6.65 9.21
CA SER A 316 -4.59 6.53 8.60
C SER A 316 -3.93 5.25 9.06
N SER A 317 -3.19 4.60 8.16
CA SER A 317 -2.33 3.47 8.43
C SER A 317 -0.93 3.79 7.92
N CYS A 318 0.10 3.59 8.74
CA CYS A 318 1.50 3.86 8.41
C CYS A 318 2.29 2.57 8.58
N SER A 319 2.84 2.04 7.48
CA SER A 319 3.51 0.75 7.44
C SER A 319 4.98 0.87 7.04
N ASN A 320 5.83 0.14 7.75
CA ASN A 320 7.20 -0.16 7.34
C ASN A 320 7.22 -1.54 6.67
N CYS A 321 7.57 -1.59 5.41
CA CYS A 321 7.64 -2.82 4.62
C CYS A 321 9.04 -3.44 4.58
N ASN A 322 10.02 -2.83 5.24
CA ASN A 322 11.41 -3.23 5.15
C ASN A 322 11.84 -3.44 3.68
N ALA A 323 12.51 -4.54 3.36
CA ALA A 323 12.95 -4.87 2.02
C ALA A 323 11.93 -5.64 1.17
N PHE A 324 10.70 -5.86 1.64
CA PHE A 324 9.73 -6.73 0.97
C PHE A 324 9.37 -6.22 -0.44
N GLN A 325 8.90 -4.97 -0.52
CA GLN A 325 8.52 -4.36 -1.79
C GLN A 325 9.74 -4.11 -2.68
N SER A 326 10.84 -3.64 -2.11
CA SER A 326 12.07 -3.38 -2.87
C SER A 326 12.67 -4.61 -3.52
N LYS A 327 12.57 -5.79 -2.88
CA LYS A 327 12.97 -7.07 -3.49
C LYS A 327 12.07 -7.44 -4.68
N ARG A 328 10.75 -7.25 -4.58
CA ARG A 328 9.78 -7.52 -5.65
C ARG A 328 10.00 -6.62 -6.87
N MET A 329 10.20 -5.33 -6.67
CA MET A 329 10.41 -4.36 -7.75
C MET A 329 11.89 -4.12 -8.09
N LYS A 330 12.83 -4.87 -7.47
CA LYS A 330 14.28 -4.77 -7.68
C LYS A 330 14.85 -3.37 -7.43
N ALA A 331 14.30 -2.65 -6.45
CA ALA A 331 14.81 -1.36 -6.00
C ALA A 331 15.98 -1.58 -5.05
N ARG A 332 17.13 -1.04 -5.37
CA ARG A 332 18.38 -1.27 -4.65
C ARG A 332 19.13 0.04 -4.46
N MET A 333 20.07 0.07 -3.54
CA MET A 333 21.02 1.17 -3.39
C MET A 333 22.45 0.66 -3.46
N ARG A 334 23.35 1.54 -3.87
CA ARG A 334 24.78 1.31 -3.80
C ARG A 334 25.30 1.82 -2.45
N SER A 335 25.57 0.90 -1.52
CA SER A 335 26.02 1.25 -0.16
C SER A 335 27.53 1.49 -0.08
N SER A 336 28.33 0.83 -0.94
CA SER A 336 29.77 1.04 -1.15
C SER A 336 30.12 0.68 -2.60
N GLU A 337 31.40 0.87 -2.99
CA GLU A 337 31.84 0.60 -4.38
C GLU A 337 31.46 -0.79 -4.88
N ASN A 338 31.49 -1.79 -4.03
CA ASN A 338 31.25 -3.18 -4.39
C ASN A 338 30.00 -3.81 -3.74
N ASN A 339 29.17 -3.02 -3.02
CA ASN A 339 28.03 -3.54 -2.31
C ASN A 339 26.72 -2.88 -2.79
N ILE A 340 25.80 -3.72 -3.23
CA ILE A 340 24.44 -3.33 -3.62
C ILE A 340 23.47 -4.08 -2.72
N GLU A 341 22.59 -3.32 -2.06
CA GLU A 341 21.59 -3.86 -1.14
C GLU A 341 20.20 -3.30 -1.43
N SER A 342 19.15 -3.98 -0.97
CA SER A 342 17.77 -3.53 -1.10
C SER A 342 17.54 -2.28 -0.25
N VAL A 343 16.83 -1.29 -0.78
CA VAL A 343 16.28 -0.19 0.02
C VAL A 343 15.12 -0.67 0.87
N HIS A 344 14.75 0.07 1.90
CA HIS A 344 13.49 -0.12 2.63
C HIS A 344 12.43 0.84 2.12
N THR A 345 11.17 0.40 2.13
CA THR A 345 10.02 1.20 1.70
C THR A 345 9.03 1.34 2.86
N LEU A 346 8.44 2.51 2.95
CA LEU A 346 7.39 2.83 3.90
C LEU A 346 6.25 3.52 3.16
N ASN A 347 5.04 3.25 3.58
CA ASN A 347 3.85 3.93 3.08
C ASN A 347 2.95 4.34 4.23
N GLY A 348 2.14 5.37 4.03
CA GLY A 348 1.15 5.78 4.99
C GLY A 348 0.13 6.75 4.42
N SER A 349 -1.08 6.74 4.99
CA SER A 349 -2.06 7.74 4.63
C SER A 349 -1.75 9.05 5.33
N GLY A 350 -1.57 10.08 4.56
CA GLY A 350 -1.34 11.42 5.06
C GLY A 350 -2.57 12.35 5.19
N VAL A 351 -3.77 11.90 5.16
CA VAL A 351 -4.78 11.09 5.76
C VAL A 351 -5.85 10.73 4.70
N ALA A 352 -6.77 9.80 4.99
CA ALA A 352 -7.93 9.53 4.11
C ALA A 352 -8.89 10.72 4.11
N VAL A 353 -9.04 11.39 2.95
CA VAL A 353 -9.82 12.65 2.84
C VAL A 353 -11.28 12.47 3.22
N GLY A 354 -11.92 11.40 2.71
CA GLY A 354 -13.32 11.11 3.04
C GLY A 354 -13.53 10.82 4.52
N ARG A 355 -12.60 10.07 5.16
CA ARG A 355 -12.68 9.80 6.62
C ARG A 355 -12.41 11.05 7.47
N ALA A 356 -11.56 11.96 7.02
CA ALA A 356 -11.38 13.26 7.67
C ALA A 356 -12.65 14.13 7.54
N LEU A 357 -13.28 14.12 6.37
CA LEU A 357 -14.53 14.84 6.13
C LEU A 357 -15.64 14.34 7.06
N LEU A 358 -15.89 13.04 7.14
CA LEU A 358 -16.91 12.50 8.01
C LEU A 358 -16.60 12.74 9.49
N ALA A 359 -15.34 12.71 9.90
CA ALA A 359 -14.94 13.00 11.26
C ALA A 359 -15.20 14.47 11.62
N ILE A 360 -14.96 15.41 10.69
CA ILE A 360 -15.30 16.83 10.90
C ILE A 360 -16.80 16.99 11.01
N LEU A 361 -17.60 16.40 10.11
CA LEU A 361 -19.05 16.48 10.19
C LEU A 361 -19.56 16.04 11.56
N GLU A 362 -19.06 14.94 12.11
CA GLU A 362 -19.54 14.38 13.37
C GLU A 362 -19.00 15.11 14.61
N ASN A 363 -17.74 15.56 14.60
CA ASN A 363 -17.15 16.23 15.78
C ASN A 363 -17.46 17.73 15.86
N TYR A 364 -17.77 18.39 14.73
CA TYR A 364 -18.01 19.83 14.66
C TYR A 364 -19.50 20.18 14.43
N GLN A 365 -20.40 19.21 14.60
CA GLN A 365 -21.84 19.42 14.44
C GLN A 365 -22.44 20.25 15.58
N ASN A 366 -23.39 21.09 15.24
CA ASN A 366 -24.20 21.87 16.16
C ASN A 366 -25.63 21.29 16.30
N LYS A 367 -26.33 21.65 17.36
CA LYS A 367 -27.72 21.21 17.62
C LYS A 367 -28.70 21.59 16.49
N ASP A 368 -28.43 22.67 15.77
CA ASP A 368 -29.22 23.15 14.63
C ASP A 368 -28.88 22.43 13.31
N GLY A 369 -27.97 21.45 13.32
CA GLY A 369 -27.51 20.71 12.14
C GLY A 369 -26.44 21.44 11.32
N SER A 370 -26.01 22.62 11.72
CA SER A 370 -24.85 23.29 11.12
C SER A 370 -23.54 22.63 11.56
N ILE A 371 -22.48 22.80 10.77
CA ILE A 371 -21.16 22.26 11.03
C ILE A 371 -20.16 23.41 11.11
N ASP A 372 -19.46 23.54 12.24
CA ASP A 372 -18.38 24.50 12.38
C ASP A 372 -17.19 24.09 11.49
N ILE A 373 -16.50 25.06 10.89
CA ILE A 373 -15.32 24.78 10.08
C ILE A 373 -14.08 24.93 10.95
N PRO A 374 -13.23 23.88 11.04
CA PRO A 374 -11.94 23.98 11.72
C PRO A 374 -11.14 25.19 11.26
N THR A 375 -10.53 25.90 12.20
CA THR A 375 -9.85 27.18 11.94
C THR A 375 -8.84 27.10 10.81
N VAL A 376 -8.08 26.00 10.73
CA VAL A 376 -7.05 25.77 9.72
C VAL A 376 -7.63 25.58 8.30
N LEU A 377 -8.90 25.22 8.17
CA LEU A 377 -9.57 25.05 6.88
C LEU A 377 -10.28 26.31 6.36
N LYS A 378 -10.50 27.32 7.21
CA LYS A 378 -11.20 28.56 6.80
C LYS A 378 -10.57 29.22 5.58
N PRO A 379 -9.24 29.36 5.45
CA PRO A 379 -8.62 29.95 4.24
C PRO A 379 -8.93 29.16 2.96
N TYR A 380 -9.12 27.85 3.06
CA TYR A 380 -9.48 26.97 1.93
C TYR A 380 -10.99 26.94 1.64
N MET A 381 -11.79 27.47 2.57
CA MET A 381 -13.27 27.48 2.55
C MET A 381 -13.85 28.89 2.38
N ASN A 382 -13.14 29.78 1.67
CA ASN A 382 -13.55 31.18 1.47
C ASN A 382 -13.83 31.94 2.77
N ASN A 383 -13.10 31.62 3.84
CA ASN A 383 -13.25 32.17 5.21
C ASN A 383 -14.64 31.97 5.82
N MET A 384 -15.38 30.94 5.41
CA MET A 384 -16.64 30.56 6.03
C MET A 384 -16.39 30.04 7.46
N ASP A 385 -17.28 30.38 8.39
CA ASP A 385 -17.26 29.89 9.76
C ASP A 385 -18.03 28.57 9.89
N LYS A 386 -19.12 28.41 9.14
CA LYS A 386 -20.04 27.27 9.26
C LYS A 386 -20.59 26.81 7.93
N ILE A 387 -20.87 25.51 7.83
CA ILE A 387 -21.69 24.92 6.79
C ILE A 387 -23.12 24.81 7.33
N LYS A 388 -24.08 25.34 6.64
CA LYS A 388 -25.52 25.25 6.94
C LYS A 388 -26.32 25.11 5.65
N LEU A 389 -27.55 24.61 5.81
CA LEU A 389 -28.51 24.56 4.71
C LEU A 389 -28.65 25.98 4.12
N ASN A 390 -28.64 26.07 2.80
CA ASN A 390 -28.98 27.33 2.13
C ASN A 390 -30.47 27.60 2.35
N GLU A 391 -30.81 28.82 2.78
CA GLU A 391 -32.19 29.29 2.88
C GLU A 391 -32.85 29.42 1.51
#